data_9771afcc265bbc8d15a5bc6b4f6511a2
#
_entry.id   9771afcc265bbc8d15a5bc6b4f6511a2
#
_cell.length_a   1.000
_cell.length_b   1.000
_cell.length_c   1.000
_cell.angle_alpha   90.00
_cell.angle_beta   90.00
_cell.angle_gamma   90.00
#
_symmetry.space_group_name_H-M   'P 1'
#
loop_
_entity.id
_entity.type
_entity.pdbx_description
1 polymer ?
#
loop_
_entity_poly.entity_id
_entity_poly.type
_entity_poly.pdbx_seq_one_letter_code
_entity_poly.pdbx_strand_id
1 'polypeptide(L)'
;FPFFALPSPLPMKFVSTRGETPALGFSDAVATGLAPDGGLYLPERMPDFSGDLGRFAGLDYPALCFEFMRVFATDIPADELRALVAASYSKFSDPAIAPLRPLAKNLYVLELWHGPTLAFKDFALQLLGNLYARQCKVRRERINVLGATSGDTGAAAIHGLIGRPGTAIFILYPDGRVSPLQERQMACTGAENVFALAVDG
;
A
#
# COMPACT_ATOMS: atom_id res chain seq x y z
N PHE A 1 -11.88 29.24 -10.69
CA PHE A 1 -11.99 29.40 -9.23
C PHE A 1 -10.57 29.40 -8.67
N PRO A 2 -10.19 30.37 -7.80
CA PRO A 2 -8.86 30.39 -7.22
C PRO A 2 -8.70 29.18 -6.30
N PHE A 3 -7.64 28.41 -6.52
CA PHE A 3 -7.17 27.40 -5.58
C PHE A 3 -6.78 28.11 -4.27
N PHE A 4 -7.65 28.12 -3.29
CA PHE A 4 -7.23 28.35 -1.92
C PHE A 4 -6.37 27.18 -1.51
N ALA A 5 -5.06 27.38 -1.48
CA ALA A 5 -4.14 26.47 -0.84
C ALA A 5 -4.56 26.37 0.63
N LEU A 6 -5.13 25.23 1.00
CA LEU A 6 -5.32 24.93 2.41
C LEU A 6 -3.94 25.01 3.10
N PRO A 7 -3.84 25.58 4.30
CA PRO A 7 -2.57 25.63 5.02
C PRO A 7 -2.00 24.21 5.07
N SER A 8 -0.68 24.09 4.85
CA SER A 8 0.00 22.81 4.96
C SER A 8 -0.42 22.13 6.26
N PRO A 9 -0.95 20.92 6.22
CA PRO A 9 -1.36 20.23 7.45
C PRO A 9 -0.16 20.16 8.39
N LEU A 10 -0.39 20.32 9.68
CA LEU A 10 0.64 20.10 10.69
C LEU A 10 1.27 18.72 10.46
N PRO A 11 2.60 18.57 10.60
CA PRO A 11 3.25 17.29 10.39
C PRO A 11 2.55 16.18 11.17
N MET A 12 2.10 15.13 10.46
CA MET A 12 1.50 13.97 11.08
C MET A 12 2.60 13.11 11.69
N LYS A 13 2.43 12.72 12.95
CA LYS A 13 3.29 11.76 13.64
C LYS A 13 2.57 10.44 13.81
N PHE A 14 3.36 9.38 13.90
CA PHE A 14 2.91 8.01 14.10
C PHE A 14 3.54 7.49 15.39
N VAL A 15 2.71 7.02 16.29
CA VAL A 15 3.08 6.52 17.63
C VAL A 15 2.89 5.02 17.70
N SER A 16 3.76 4.35 18.48
CA SER A 16 3.57 2.92 18.73
C SER A 16 2.35 2.68 19.62
N THR A 17 1.61 1.61 19.32
CA THR A 17 0.49 1.16 20.17
C THR A 17 0.92 0.74 21.58
N ARG A 18 2.21 0.48 21.80
CA ARG A 18 2.78 0.19 23.13
C ARG A 18 3.37 1.42 23.82
N GLY A 19 3.62 2.50 23.07
CA GLY A 19 4.02 3.79 23.61
C GLY A 19 5.46 3.92 24.06
N GLU A 20 6.30 2.90 23.87
CA GLU A 20 7.70 2.87 24.34
C GLU A 20 8.71 3.32 23.26
N THR A 21 8.22 3.62 22.06
CA THR A 21 9.05 4.00 20.91
C THR A 21 8.80 5.46 20.54
N PRO A 22 9.84 6.23 20.17
CA PRO A 22 9.67 7.60 19.67
C PRO A 22 8.73 7.68 18.48
N ALA A 23 7.96 8.77 18.41
CA ALA A 23 7.06 9.02 17.28
C ALA A 23 7.83 9.30 16.00
N LEU A 24 7.37 8.72 14.88
CA LEU A 24 8.00 8.82 13.57
C LEU A 24 7.17 9.68 12.59
N GLY A 25 7.77 10.11 11.50
CA GLY A 25 7.06 10.57 10.31
C GLY A 25 6.48 9.40 9.52
N PHE A 26 5.64 9.69 8.53
CA PHE A 26 4.99 8.66 7.71
C PHE A 26 6.01 7.75 7.00
N SER A 27 6.97 8.35 6.29
CA SER A 27 7.98 7.59 5.54
C SER A 27 8.80 6.66 6.43
N ASP A 28 9.14 7.10 7.65
CA ASP A 28 9.90 6.30 8.61
C ASP A 28 9.04 5.19 9.20
N ALA A 29 7.80 5.47 9.55
CA ALA A 29 6.87 4.46 10.06
C ALA A 29 6.62 3.35 9.03
N VAL A 30 6.43 3.72 7.74
CA VAL A 30 6.28 2.76 6.63
C VAL A 30 7.53 1.90 6.46
N ALA A 31 8.72 2.50 6.50
CA ALA A 31 9.98 1.77 6.31
C ALA A 31 10.31 0.84 7.50
N THR A 32 9.94 1.24 8.71
CA THR A 32 10.18 0.47 9.93
C THR A 32 9.22 -0.72 10.04
N GLY A 33 7.96 -0.54 9.62
CA GLY A 33 6.91 -1.55 9.72
C GLY A 33 6.45 -1.74 11.17
N LEU A 34 7.04 -2.70 11.91
CA LEU A 34 6.78 -2.89 13.34
C LEU A 34 7.65 -1.95 14.17
N ALA A 35 7.08 -1.37 15.21
CA ALA A 35 7.85 -0.60 16.17
C ALA A 35 8.82 -1.50 16.96
N PRO A 36 10.01 -1.00 17.37
CA PRO A 36 10.99 -1.77 18.15
C PRO A 36 10.44 -2.37 19.44
N ASP A 37 9.43 -1.75 20.04
CA ASP A 37 8.71 -2.27 21.21
C ASP A 37 7.68 -3.38 20.86
N GLY A 38 7.59 -3.78 19.59
CA GLY A 38 6.66 -4.78 19.08
C GLY A 38 5.23 -4.25 18.88
N GLY A 39 5.02 -2.93 18.98
CA GLY A 39 3.76 -2.26 18.66
C GLY A 39 3.59 -2.00 17.17
N LEU A 40 2.39 -1.55 16.79
CA LEU A 40 2.08 -1.02 15.47
C LEU A 40 2.15 0.51 15.51
N TYR A 41 2.55 1.13 14.39
CA TYR A 41 2.48 2.58 14.26
C TYR A 41 1.08 3.03 13.84
N LEU A 42 0.47 3.87 14.66
CA LEU A 42 -0.80 4.55 14.37
C LEU A 42 -0.59 6.06 14.30
N PRO A 43 -1.39 6.80 13.52
CA PRO A 43 -1.32 8.25 13.55
C PRO A 43 -1.68 8.77 14.95
N GLU A 44 -0.94 9.75 15.44
CA GLU A 44 -1.16 10.34 16.80
C GLU A 44 -2.54 11.00 16.94
N ARG A 45 -3.15 11.36 15.81
CA ARG A 45 -4.51 11.90 15.74
C ARG A 45 -5.20 11.37 14.49
N MET A 46 -6.48 11.03 14.62
CA MET A 46 -7.30 10.63 13.49
C MET A 46 -7.91 11.88 12.84
N PRO A 47 -7.67 12.11 11.54
CA PRO A 47 -8.31 13.21 10.81
C PRO A 47 -9.83 13.02 10.75
N ASP A 48 -10.56 14.12 10.87
CA ASP A 48 -12.01 14.13 10.62
C ASP A 48 -12.28 14.54 9.16
N PHE A 49 -12.90 13.64 8.41
CA PHE A 49 -13.27 13.83 7.01
C PHE A 49 -14.77 14.09 6.83
N SER A 50 -15.55 14.23 7.89
CA SER A 50 -17.01 14.37 7.81
C SER A 50 -17.45 15.58 6.95
N GLY A 51 -16.71 16.67 6.98
CA GLY A 51 -16.92 17.85 6.14
C GLY A 51 -16.46 17.71 4.68
N ASP A 52 -15.70 16.68 4.35
CA ASP A 52 -15.09 16.47 3.03
C ASP A 52 -15.88 15.51 2.13
N LEU A 53 -16.86 14.78 2.64
CA LEU A 53 -17.56 13.71 1.92
C LEU A 53 -18.15 14.19 0.59
N GLY A 54 -18.76 15.39 0.57
CA GLY A 54 -19.31 15.97 -0.67
C GLY A 54 -18.24 16.25 -1.73
N ARG A 55 -17.06 16.69 -1.31
CA ARG A 55 -15.91 16.92 -2.20
C ARG A 55 -15.35 15.59 -2.72
N PHE A 56 -15.25 14.58 -1.87
CA PHE A 56 -14.72 13.25 -2.21
C PHE A 56 -15.59 12.51 -3.21
N ALA A 57 -16.92 12.68 -3.13
CA ALA A 57 -17.87 12.00 -4.02
C ALA A 57 -17.67 12.30 -5.52
N GLY A 58 -17.02 13.41 -5.87
CA GLY A 58 -16.73 13.79 -7.26
C GLY A 58 -15.35 13.36 -7.76
N LEU A 59 -14.55 12.68 -6.95
CA LEU A 59 -13.19 12.28 -7.30
C LEU A 59 -13.15 10.86 -7.89
N ASP A 60 -12.24 10.63 -8.83
CA ASP A 60 -11.84 9.28 -9.20
C ASP A 60 -11.01 8.63 -8.09
N TYR A 61 -10.79 7.32 -8.17
CA TYR A 61 -10.09 6.59 -7.12
C TYR A 61 -8.67 7.10 -6.84
N PRO A 62 -7.80 7.38 -7.84
CA PRO A 62 -6.47 7.93 -7.60
C PRO A 62 -6.51 9.31 -6.93
N ALA A 63 -7.42 10.18 -7.34
CA ALA A 63 -7.57 11.50 -6.73
C ALA A 63 -8.09 11.40 -5.28
N LEU A 64 -9.05 10.53 -5.02
CA LEU A 64 -9.55 10.25 -3.68
C LEU A 64 -8.44 9.68 -2.78
N CYS A 65 -7.69 8.69 -3.27
CA CYS A 65 -6.55 8.11 -2.56
C CYS A 65 -5.49 9.18 -2.23
N PHE A 66 -5.16 10.06 -3.18
CA PHE A 66 -4.24 11.16 -2.93
C PHE A 66 -4.76 12.11 -1.85
N GLU A 67 -6.02 12.55 -1.93
CA GLU A 67 -6.62 13.46 -0.95
C GLU A 67 -6.65 12.85 0.45
N PHE A 68 -6.87 11.55 0.55
CA PHE A 68 -6.80 10.82 1.82
C PHE A 68 -5.35 10.70 2.31
N MET A 69 -4.45 10.21 1.47
CA MET A 69 -3.05 9.95 1.83
C MET A 69 -2.26 11.18 2.21
N ARG A 70 -2.50 12.34 1.57
CA ARG A 70 -1.75 13.58 1.85
C ARG A 70 -1.91 14.09 3.28
N VAL A 71 -2.96 13.68 3.97
CA VAL A 71 -3.21 14.05 5.37
C VAL A 71 -2.31 13.25 6.32
N PHE A 72 -1.93 12.04 5.92
CA PHE A 72 -1.05 11.16 6.67
C PHE A 72 0.41 11.28 6.22
N ALA A 73 0.67 11.28 4.92
CA ALA A 73 2.00 11.30 4.32
C ALA A 73 2.53 12.74 4.19
N THR A 74 2.54 13.49 5.29
CA THR A 74 2.88 14.92 5.33
C THR A 74 4.36 15.20 5.08
N ASP A 75 5.22 14.21 5.10
CA ASP A 75 6.66 14.25 4.83
C ASP A 75 7.00 13.91 3.36
N ILE A 76 5.98 13.66 2.52
CA ILE A 76 6.14 13.45 1.07
C ILE A 76 5.60 14.68 0.33
N PRO A 77 6.38 15.28 -0.59
CA PRO A 77 5.88 16.36 -1.43
C PRO A 77 4.61 15.97 -2.19
N ALA A 78 3.64 16.88 -2.27
CA ALA A 78 2.32 16.58 -2.83
C ALA A 78 2.36 16.03 -4.26
N ASP A 79 3.20 16.60 -5.13
CA ASP A 79 3.33 16.18 -6.52
C ASP A 79 3.96 14.77 -6.61
N GLU A 80 4.93 14.48 -5.74
CA GLU A 80 5.55 13.16 -5.65
C GLU A 80 4.54 12.11 -5.15
N LEU A 81 3.78 12.43 -4.10
CA LEU A 81 2.72 11.54 -3.59
C LEU A 81 1.66 11.27 -4.66
N ARG A 82 1.24 12.29 -5.41
CA ARG A 82 0.29 12.15 -6.52
C ARG A 82 0.82 11.19 -7.59
N ALA A 83 2.07 11.32 -7.97
CA ALA A 83 2.72 10.44 -8.93
C ALA A 83 2.82 8.99 -8.43
N LEU A 84 3.14 8.78 -7.15
CA LEU A 84 3.18 7.45 -6.53
C LEU A 84 1.80 6.78 -6.55
N VAL A 85 0.75 7.51 -6.18
CA VAL A 85 -0.64 7.02 -6.22
C VAL A 85 -1.05 6.66 -7.64
N ALA A 86 -0.83 7.54 -8.60
CA ALA A 86 -1.17 7.29 -10.01
C ALA A 86 -0.45 6.04 -10.55
N ALA A 87 0.85 5.90 -10.27
CA ALA A 87 1.64 4.74 -10.68
C ALA A 87 1.16 3.43 -10.03
N SER A 88 0.63 3.49 -8.81
CA SER A 88 0.16 2.32 -8.06
C SER A 88 -1.09 1.70 -8.69
N TYR A 89 -1.98 2.51 -9.23
CA TYR A 89 -3.26 2.04 -9.76
C TYR A 89 -3.31 1.95 -11.29
N SER A 90 -2.22 2.32 -11.99
CA SER A 90 -2.14 2.31 -13.46
C SER A 90 -2.30 0.93 -14.11
N LYS A 91 -2.11 -0.15 -13.35
CA LYS A 91 -2.19 -1.54 -13.84
C LYS A 91 -3.51 -2.23 -13.48
N PHE A 92 -4.44 -1.52 -12.86
CA PHE A 92 -5.75 -2.08 -12.58
C PHE A 92 -6.57 -2.21 -13.85
N SER A 93 -7.34 -3.27 -13.98
CA SER A 93 -8.06 -3.62 -15.22
C SER A 93 -9.35 -2.83 -15.42
N ASP A 94 -9.96 -2.31 -14.35
CA ASP A 94 -11.14 -1.44 -14.42
C ASP A 94 -10.72 0.02 -14.21
N PRO A 95 -11.12 0.97 -15.08
CA PRO A 95 -10.75 2.38 -14.93
C PRO A 95 -11.31 3.03 -13.66
N ALA A 96 -12.37 2.48 -13.05
CA ALA A 96 -12.87 2.93 -11.75
C ALA A 96 -12.06 2.38 -10.58
N ILE A 97 -11.11 1.46 -10.82
CA ILE A 97 -10.22 0.81 -9.84
C ILE A 97 -10.98 -0.05 -8.82
N ALA A 98 -11.99 0.51 -8.15
CA ALA A 98 -12.87 -0.13 -7.18
C ALA A 98 -14.33 0.21 -7.50
N PRO A 99 -14.89 -0.33 -8.60
CA PRO A 99 -16.25 -0.01 -8.99
C PRO A 99 -17.28 -0.52 -7.98
N LEU A 100 -18.32 0.30 -7.76
CA LEU A 100 -19.47 -0.06 -6.95
C LEU A 100 -20.61 -0.47 -7.88
N ARG A 101 -20.96 -1.76 -7.89
CA ARG A 101 -21.98 -2.33 -8.76
C ARG A 101 -23.31 -2.54 -7.99
N PRO A 102 -24.42 -2.01 -8.47
CA PRO A 102 -25.73 -2.31 -7.87
C PRO A 102 -26.10 -3.77 -8.09
N LEU A 103 -26.49 -4.47 -7.04
CA LEU A 103 -26.96 -5.85 -7.09
C LEU A 103 -28.48 -5.92 -6.93
N ALA A 104 -29.05 -5.10 -6.03
CA ALA A 104 -30.48 -4.96 -5.79
C ALA A 104 -30.77 -3.56 -5.22
N LYS A 105 -32.04 -3.26 -4.93
CA LYS A 105 -32.42 -1.99 -4.25
C LYS A 105 -31.65 -1.88 -2.93
N ASN A 106 -30.86 -0.82 -2.79
CA ASN A 106 -30.01 -0.53 -1.61
C ASN A 106 -28.97 -1.62 -1.29
N LEU A 107 -28.61 -2.47 -2.27
CA LEU A 107 -27.57 -3.47 -2.14
C LEU A 107 -26.55 -3.31 -3.25
N TYR A 108 -25.29 -3.20 -2.89
CA TYR A 108 -24.19 -2.96 -3.80
C TYR A 108 -23.02 -3.93 -3.52
N VAL A 109 -22.26 -4.23 -4.56
CA VAL A 109 -20.97 -4.94 -4.46
C VAL A 109 -19.86 -3.96 -4.76
N LEU A 110 -18.93 -3.81 -3.83
CA LEU A 110 -17.67 -3.13 -4.06
C LEU A 110 -16.67 -4.16 -4.61
N GLU A 111 -16.29 -4.01 -5.88
CA GLU A 111 -15.38 -4.93 -6.55
C GLU A 111 -13.94 -4.60 -6.22
N LEU A 112 -13.21 -5.51 -5.58
CA LEU A 112 -11.83 -5.32 -5.14
C LEU A 112 -10.83 -6.27 -5.81
N TRP A 113 -11.17 -6.82 -6.97
CA TRP A 113 -10.36 -7.82 -7.69
C TRP A 113 -9.77 -7.33 -9.02
N HIS A 114 -9.75 -6.03 -9.25
CA HIS A 114 -9.25 -5.45 -10.52
C HIS A 114 -7.73 -5.21 -10.52
N GLY A 115 -7.04 -5.55 -9.45
CA GLY A 115 -5.58 -5.45 -9.35
C GLY A 115 -4.84 -6.62 -10.02
N PRO A 116 -3.49 -6.54 -10.08
CA PRO A 116 -2.64 -7.50 -10.81
C PRO A 116 -2.77 -8.95 -10.35
N THR A 117 -3.09 -9.20 -9.09
CA THR A 117 -3.24 -10.57 -8.53
C THR A 117 -4.69 -10.95 -8.27
N LEU A 118 -5.63 -10.08 -8.63
CA LEU A 118 -7.07 -10.25 -8.42
C LEU A 118 -7.46 -10.32 -6.93
N ALA A 119 -6.57 -9.91 -6.03
CA ALA A 119 -6.80 -9.86 -4.61
C ALA A 119 -6.98 -8.42 -4.12
N PHE A 120 -7.87 -8.19 -3.14
CA PHE A 120 -8.06 -6.86 -2.54
C PHE A 120 -6.76 -6.28 -1.95
N LYS A 121 -5.80 -7.12 -1.63
CA LYS A 121 -4.48 -6.73 -1.11
C LYS A 121 -3.64 -5.94 -2.10
N ASP A 122 -3.95 -6.03 -3.40
CA ASP A 122 -3.29 -5.23 -4.44
C ASP A 122 -3.43 -3.72 -4.16
N PHE A 123 -4.55 -3.29 -3.61
CA PHE A 123 -4.79 -1.86 -3.31
C PHE A 123 -3.70 -1.27 -2.40
N ALA A 124 -3.36 -1.95 -1.33
CA ALA A 124 -2.34 -1.49 -0.40
C ALA A 124 -0.92 -1.81 -0.89
N LEU A 125 -0.70 -3.01 -1.42
CA LEU A 125 0.65 -3.50 -1.72
C LEU A 125 1.25 -2.89 -2.98
N GLN A 126 0.45 -2.47 -3.98
CA GLN A 126 0.94 -1.68 -5.10
C GLN A 126 1.45 -0.31 -4.65
N LEU A 127 0.73 0.36 -3.73
CA LEU A 127 1.17 1.64 -3.17
C LEU A 127 2.40 1.46 -2.28
N LEU A 128 2.41 0.44 -1.41
CA LEU A 128 3.55 0.13 -0.53
C LEU A 128 4.84 -0.11 -1.33
N GLY A 129 4.76 -0.87 -2.43
CA GLY A 129 5.91 -1.10 -3.30
C GLY A 129 6.49 0.19 -3.90
N ASN A 130 5.63 1.13 -4.30
CA ASN A 130 6.07 2.44 -4.78
C ASN A 130 6.67 3.31 -3.65
N LEU A 131 6.11 3.25 -2.44
CA LEU A 131 6.66 3.94 -1.26
C LEU A 131 8.04 3.39 -0.90
N TYR A 132 8.24 2.08 -0.92
CA TYR A 132 9.55 1.47 -0.67
C TYR A 132 10.58 1.83 -1.73
N ALA A 133 10.22 1.80 -3.02
CA ALA A 133 11.14 2.22 -4.08
C ALA A 133 11.55 3.70 -3.93
N ARG A 134 10.60 4.57 -3.55
CA ARG A 134 10.89 5.96 -3.19
C ARG A 134 11.88 6.03 -2.03
N GLN A 135 11.61 5.29 -0.96
CA GLN A 135 12.44 5.29 0.25
C GLN A 135 13.88 4.86 -0.06
N CYS A 136 14.04 3.78 -0.83
CA CYS A 136 15.36 3.32 -1.31
C CYS A 136 16.10 4.42 -2.08
N LYS A 137 15.39 5.13 -2.97
CA LYS A 137 15.98 6.22 -3.75
C LYS A 137 16.40 7.41 -2.86
N VAL A 138 15.53 7.85 -1.95
CA VAL A 138 15.78 9.03 -1.10
C VAL A 138 16.91 8.77 -0.10
N ARG A 139 16.92 7.59 0.52
CA ARG A 139 17.93 7.22 1.53
C ARG A 139 19.19 6.60 0.95
N ARG A 140 19.16 6.20 -0.33
CA ARG A 140 20.24 5.42 -0.98
C ARG A 140 20.52 4.11 -0.25
N GLU A 141 19.48 3.49 0.27
CA GLU A 141 19.51 2.23 1.01
C GLU A 141 18.77 1.14 0.25
N ARG A 142 18.98 -0.11 0.63
CA ARG A 142 18.22 -1.27 0.15
C ARG A 142 17.21 -1.70 1.20
N ILE A 143 16.05 -2.14 0.75
CA ILE A 143 15.00 -2.71 1.61
C ILE A 143 14.81 -4.17 1.22
N ASN A 144 15.03 -5.06 2.19
CA ASN A 144 14.66 -6.46 2.06
C ASN A 144 13.34 -6.69 2.79
N VAL A 145 12.36 -7.17 2.06
CA VAL A 145 11.02 -7.51 2.61
C VAL A 145 10.97 -9.00 2.83
N LEU A 146 10.71 -9.42 4.05
CA LEU A 146 10.48 -10.81 4.41
C LEU A 146 9.01 -10.98 4.78
N GLY A 147 8.34 -11.93 4.14
CA GLY A 147 6.95 -12.28 4.44
C GLY A 147 6.74 -13.78 4.56
N ALA A 148 5.85 -14.19 5.45
CA ALA A 148 5.32 -15.55 5.50
C ALA A 148 3.83 -15.51 5.17
N THR A 149 3.37 -16.38 4.27
CA THR A 149 2.02 -16.31 3.75
C THR A 149 1.50 -17.68 3.33
N SER A 150 0.19 -17.83 3.38
CA SER A 150 -0.51 -19.02 2.86
C SER A 150 -1.18 -18.78 1.50
N GLY A 151 -0.87 -17.66 0.79
CA GLY A 151 -1.48 -17.44 -0.53
C GLY A 151 -1.51 -15.98 -0.99
N ASP A 152 -2.69 -15.36 -1.05
CA ASP A 152 -2.95 -14.04 -1.70
C ASP A 152 -2.02 -12.91 -1.28
N THR A 153 -1.65 -12.86 0.00
CA THR A 153 -0.78 -11.79 0.51
C THR A 153 0.61 -11.85 -0.09
N GLY A 154 1.17 -13.06 -0.25
CA GLY A 154 2.48 -13.25 -0.87
C GLY A 154 2.47 -12.86 -2.34
N ALA A 155 1.49 -13.30 -3.09
CA ALA A 155 1.34 -12.94 -4.50
C ALA A 155 1.21 -11.42 -4.68
N ALA A 156 0.33 -10.78 -3.91
CA ALA A 156 0.13 -9.33 -3.98
C ALA A 156 1.38 -8.53 -3.55
N ALA A 157 2.12 -8.98 -2.51
CA ALA A 157 3.36 -8.35 -2.08
C ALA A 157 4.47 -8.46 -3.14
N ILE A 158 4.61 -9.65 -3.75
CA ILE A 158 5.54 -9.86 -4.86
C ILE A 158 5.21 -8.92 -6.01
N HIS A 159 3.94 -8.88 -6.45
CA HIS A 159 3.52 -8.00 -7.56
C HIS A 159 3.65 -6.50 -7.25
N GLY A 160 3.57 -6.12 -5.98
CA GLY A 160 3.84 -4.74 -5.54
C GLY A 160 5.32 -4.36 -5.63
N LEU A 161 6.23 -5.33 -5.44
CA LEU A 161 7.69 -5.09 -5.33
C LEU A 161 8.50 -5.59 -6.54
N ILE A 162 7.90 -6.38 -7.42
CA ILE A 162 8.57 -6.94 -8.59
C ILE A 162 9.24 -5.85 -9.44
N GLY A 163 10.54 -6.00 -9.70
CA GLY A 163 11.33 -5.06 -10.51
C GLY A 163 11.51 -3.67 -9.89
N ARG A 164 11.15 -3.45 -8.62
CA ARG A 164 11.35 -2.16 -7.95
C ARG A 164 12.83 -1.96 -7.58
N PRO A 165 13.45 -0.86 -8.01
CA PRO A 165 14.86 -0.60 -7.70
C PRO A 165 15.11 -0.50 -6.20
N GLY A 166 16.20 -1.14 -5.74
CA GLY A 166 16.62 -1.11 -4.34
C GLY A 166 15.84 -2.02 -3.41
N THR A 167 14.85 -2.78 -3.90
CA THR A 167 14.08 -3.72 -3.10
C THR A 167 14.39 -5.16 -3.44
N ALA A 168 14.33 -6.05 -2.45
CA ALA A 168 14.23 -7.50 -2.64
C ALA A 168 13.12 -8.05 -1.76
N ILE A 169 12.39 -9.05 -2.25
CA ILE A 169 11.30 -9.67 -1.52
C ILE A 169 11.52 -11.17 -1.39
N PHE A 170 11.43 -11.65 -0.15
CA PHE A 170 11.53 -13.05 0.25
C PHE A 170 10.18 -13.47 0.82
N ILE A 171 9.51 -14.42 0.16
CA ILE A 171 8.23 -14.95 0.60
C ILE A 171 8.40 -16.41 0.97
N LEU A 172 8.11 -16.72 2.24
CA LEU A 172 8.02 -18.07 2.75
C LEU A 172 6.57 -18.54 2.63
N TYR A 173 6.35 -19.70 2.02
CA TYR A 173 5.01 -20.30 1.93
C TYR A 173 5.07 -21.79 2.25
N PRO A 174 4.03 -22.38 2.86
CA PRO A 174 4.02 -23.79 3.24
C PRO A 174 3.95 -24.67 2.00
N ASP A 175 4.90 -25.63 1.87
CA ASP A 175 4.94 -26.57 0.76
C ASP A 175 3.66 -27.41 0.69
N GLY A 176 3.11 -27.51 -0.51
CA GLY A 176 1.88 -28.27 -0.78
C GLY A 176 0.60 -27.75 -0.10
N ARG A 177 0.64 -26.61 0.62
CA ARG A 177 -0.52 -26.07 1.34
C ARG A 177 -1.05 -24.74 0.77
N VAL A 178 -0.56 -24.33 -0.38
CA VAL A 178 -1.11 -23.22 -1.17
C VAL A 178 -1.74 -23.77 -2.46
N SER A 179 -2.70 -23.06 -3.03
CA SER A 179 -3.27 -23.51 -4.30
C SER A 179 -2.23 -23.45 -5.43
N PRO A 180 -2.29 -24.34 -6.44
CA PRO A 180 -1.34 -24.30 -7.57
C PRO A 180 -1.32 -22.97 -8.31
N LEU A 181 -2.43 -22.23 -8.33
CA LEU A 181 -2.50 -20.91 -8.93
C LEU A 181 -1.70 -19.89 -8.11
N GLN A 182 -1.90 -19.86 -6.81
CA GLN A 182 -1.19 -18.96 -5.90
C GLN A 182 0.32 -19.23 -5.87
N GLU A 183 0.71 -20.50 -5.87
CA GLU A 183 2.12 -20.88 -5.95
C GLU A 183 2.76 -20.35 -7.24
N ARG A 184 2.10 -20.54 -8.39
CA ARG A 184 2.58 -20.00 -9.67
C ARG A 184 2.69 -18.47 -9.68
N GLN A 185 1.72 -17.79 -9.08
CA GLN A 185 1.76 -16.32 -8.94
C GLN A 185 2.97 -15.84 -8.14
N MET A 186 3.46 -16.64 -7.18
CA MET A 186 4.63 -16.30 -6.38
C MET A 186 5.93 -16.78 -7.02
N ALA A 187 6.00 -18.03 -7.47
CA ALA A 187 7.24 -18.70 -7.86
C ALA A 187 7.65 -18.47 -9.33
N CYS A 188 6.67 -18.16 -10.23
CA CYS A 188 6.93 -18.07 -11.67
C CYS A 188 7.12 -16.63 -12.18
N THR A 189 7.61 -15.70 -11.37
CA THR A 189 7.76 -14.30 -11.77
C THR A 189 8.97 -14.05 -12.66
N GLY A 190 10.03 -14.84 -12.54
CA GLY A 190 11.30 -14.67 -13.26
C GLY A 190 12.07 -13.39 -12.93
N ALA A 191 11.67 -12.64 -11.90
CA ALA A 191 12.30 -11.39 -11.52
C ALA A 191 13.47 -11.60 -10.56
N GLU A 192 14.58 -10.89 -10.80
CA GLU A 192 15.83 -11.03 -10.03
C GLU A 192 15.72 -10.63 -8.56
N ASN A 193 14.71 -9.81 -8.21
CA ASN A 193 14.50 -9.32 -6.86
C ASN A 193 13.40 -10.06 -6.09
N VAL A 194 12.91 -11.19 -6.61
CA VAL A 194 11.83 -12.00 -6.01
C VAL A 194 12.34 -13.40 -5.65
N PHE A 195 12.17 -13.78 -4.40
CA PHE A 195 12.57 -15.05 -3.84
C PHE A 195 11.37 -15.70 -3.13
N ALA A 196 10.69 -16.60 -3.83
CA ALA A 196 9.62 -17.40 -3.25
C ALA A 196 10.17 -18.76 -2.79
N LEU A 197 10.04 -19.08 -1.50
CA LEU A 197 10.66 -20.22 -0.85
C LEU A 197 9.58 -21.09 -0.21
N ALA A 198 9.44 -22.32 -0.71
CA ALA A 198 8.63 -23.30 -0.06
C ALA A 198 9.32 -23.78 1.24
N VAL A 199 8.58 -23.89 2.32
CA VAL A 199 9.08 -24.33 3.62
C VAL A 199 8.19 -25.43 4.20
N ASP A 200 8.81 -26.36 4.89
CA ASP A 200 8.08 -27.35 5.69
C ASP A 200 7.42 -26.63 6.88
N GLY A 201 6.07 -26.73 7.01
CA GLY A 201 5.30 -26.01 8.03
C GLY A 201 4.03 -26.72 8.47
#